data_b6fb8fd8bfd6e63494b4fa498bbcdb9a
#
_entry.id   b6fb8fd8bfd6e63494b4fa498bbcdb9a
#
_cell.length_a   1.000
_cell.length_b   1.000
_cell.length_c   1.000
_cell.angle_alpha   90.00
_cell.angle_beta   90.00
_cell.angle_gamma   90.00
#
_symmetry.space_group_name_H-M   'P 1'
#
loop_
_entity.id
_entity.type
_entity.pdbx_description
1 polymer ?
#
loop_
_entity_poly.entity_id
_entity_poly.type
_entity_poly.pdbx_seq_one_letter_code
_entity_poly.pdbx_strand_id
1 'polypeptide(L)'
;MLPELLSFLYSSNLKVMTPEELRNRNLEYEFVFSTSRSSGPGGQNVNKVSTKVELRFNLSFSPNFSEEEKELLFGKLRNKINKEDEIILVSQSERTQLMNKIAVTQKFYDLLSKALTIPLKRRSTRPTLTSKLKRLESKRNRSELKKQRKQTGDSLNS
;
A
#
# COMPACT_ATOMS: atom_id res chain seq x y z
N MET A 1 -12.32 -12.55 26.75
CA MET A 1 -11.03 -13.21 26.43
C MET A 1 -10.29 -12.62 25.24
N LEU A 2 -10.73 -11.51 24.65
CA LEU A 2 -10.06 -10.82 23.53
C LEU A 2 -9.10 -9.64 23.91
N PRO A 3 -9.16 -9.02 25.10
CA PRO A 3 -8.29 -7.89 25.40
C PRO A 3 -6.87 -8.27 25.84
N GLU A 4 -6.64 -9.47 26.34
CA GLU A 4 -5.29 -9.89 26.79
C GLU A 4 -4.35 -10.26 25.65
N LEU A 5 -4.86 -10.82 24.55
CA LEU A 5 -4.07 -11.09 23.34
C LEU A 5 -3.56 -9.80 22.69
N LEU A 6 -4.32 -8.73 22.73
CA LEU A 6 -3.90 -7.41 22.22
C LEU A 6 -2.82 -6.77 23.10
N SER A 7 -2.79 -7.01 24.41
CA SER A 7 -1.76 -6.50 25.30
C SER A 7 -0.43 -7.25 25.13
N PHE A 8 -0.48 -8.55 24.85
CA PHE A 8 0.69 -9.37 24.59
C PHE A 8 1.35 -9.01 23.24
N LEU A 9 0.56 -8.71 22.21
CA LEU A 9 1.03 -8.18 20.92
C LEU A 9 1.66 -6.78 21.03
N TYR A 10 1.29 -6.01 22.05
CA TYR A 10 1.86 -4.68 22.32
C TYR A 10 3.19 -4.72 23.09
N SER A 11 3.49 -5.83 23.76
CA SER A 11 4.72 -6.00 24.57
C SER A 11 5.90 -6.61 23.80
N SER A 12 5.65 -7.30 22.71
CA SER A 12 6.73 -7.79 21.84
C SER A 12 7.01 -6.74 20.76
N ASN A 13 8.17 -6.08 20.85
CA ASN A 13 8.84 -5.22 19.88
C ASN A 13 8.41 -5.47 18.41
N LEU A 14 7.19 -5.13 18.03
CA LEU A 14 6.77 -5.07 16.63
C LEU A 14 7.40 -3.81 16.02
N LYS A 15 8.68 -3.97 15.79
CA LYS A 15 9.55 -3.04 15.11
C LYS A 15 9.03 -2.82 13.69
N VAL A 16 9.13 -1.59 13.22
CA VAL A 16 8.94 -1.30 11.80
C VAL A 16 9.91 -2.18 11.03
N MET A 17 9.39 -3.20 10.34
CA MET A 17 10.21 -4.13 9.56
C MET A 17 10.65 -3.45 8.28
N THR A 18 11.95 -3.20 8.14
CA THR A 18 12.50 -2.59 6.92
C THR A 18 12.68 -3.65 5.81
N PRO A 19 12.69 -3.23 4.51
CA PRO A 19 12.99 -4.16 3.43
C PRO A 19 14.38 -4.82 3.56
N GLU A 20 15.35 -4.12 4.15
CA GLU A 20 16.71 -4.64 4.38
C GLU A 20 16.73 -5.75 5.43
N GLU A 21 15.98 -5.59 6.53
CA GLU A 21 15.84 -6.64 7.54
C GLU A 21 15.19 -7.91 6.97
N LEU A 22 14.23 -7.75 6.05
CA LEU A 22 13.61 -8.88 5.35
C LEU A 22 14.58 -9.59 4.39
N ARG A 23 15.47 -8.85 3.73
CA ARG A 23 16.50 -9.43 2.85
C ARG A 23 17.46 -10.32 3.63
N ASN A 24 17.77 -9.98 4.88
CA ASN A 24 18.64 -10.79 5.76
C ASN A 24 18.02 -12.15 6.13
N ARG A 25 16.72 -12.36 5.88
CA ARG A 25 16.04 -13.65 6.05
C ARG A 25 16.27 -14.63 4.90
N ASN A 26 17.00 -14.24 3.84
CA ASN A 26 17.32 -15.09 2.69
C ASN A 26 16.08 -15.69 1.99
N LEU A 27 15.00 -14.94 1.87
CA LEU A 27 13.75 -15.38 1.24
C LEU A 27 13.92 -15.73 -0.25
N GLU A 28 15.01 -15.32 -0.86
CA GLU A 28 15.26 -15.47 -2.30
C GLU A 28 15.37 -16.94 -2.72
N TYR A 29 15.73 -17.85 -1.81
CA TYR A 29 15.77 -19.28 -2.08
C TYR A 29 14.39 -19.92 -2.27
N GLU A 30 13.34 -19.24 -1.80
CA GLU A 30 11.96 -19.69 -1.89
C GLU A 30 11.24 -19.08 -3.12
N PHE A 31 11.92 -18.18 -3.88
CA PHE A 31 11.32 -17.53 -5.02
C PHE A 31 11.24 -18.44 -6.24
N VAL A 32 10.06 -18.55 -6.79
CA VAL A 32 9.83 -19.18 -8.10
C VAL A 32 9.60 -18.09 -9.12
N PHE A 33 10.49 -18.00 -10.11
CA PHE A 33 10.37 -17.03 -11.20
C PHE A 33 9.84 -17.68 -12.46
N SER A 34 8.85 -17.06 -13.09
CA SER A 34 8.43 -17.38 -14.44
C SER A 34 8.54 -16.16 -15.36
N THR A 35 8.80 -16.39 -16.62
CA THR A 35 8.98 -15.33 -17.61
C THR A 35 8.02 -15.49 -18.76
N SER A 36 7.48 -14.39 -19.26
CA SER A 36 6.58 -14.36 -20.39
C SER A 36 6.83 -13.13 -21.26
N ARG A 37 6.23 -13.10 -22.44
CA ARG A 37 6.26 -11.92 -23.28
C ARG A 37 5.49 -10.78 -22.63
N SER A 38 6.01 -9.56 -22.72
CA SER A 38 5.28 -8.39 -22.26
C SER A 38 4.13 -8.06 -23.23
N SER A 39 2.98 -7.67 -22.67
CA SER A 39 1.85 -7.16 -23.45
C SER A 39 1.93 -5.63 -23.51
N GLY A 40 2.02 -5.06 -24.71
CA GLY A 40 2.02 -3.61 -24.89
C GLY A 40 2.11 -3.22 -26.36
N PRO A 41 1.72 -1.98 -26.72
CA PRO A 41 1.94 -1.45 -28.07
C PRO A 41 3.45 -1.21 -28.24
N GLY A 42 4.14 -2.19 -28.81
CA GLY A 42 5.58 -2.13 -28.99
C GLY A 42 6.01 -2.62 -30.36
N GLY A 43 7.16 -2.14 -30.83
CA GLY A 43 7.77 -2.54 -32.09
C GLY A 43 8.20 -4.01 -32.11
N GLN A 44 8.95 -4.42 -33.15
CA GLN A 44 9.30 -5.82 -33.46
C GLN A 44 9.96 -6.63 -32.32
N ASN A 45 10.57 -5.99 -31.32
CA ASN A 45 11.23 -6.68 -30.20
C ASN A 45 10.26 -7.21 -29.12
N VAL A 46 9.09 -6.60 -28.93
CA VAL A 46 8.13 -7.00 -27.89
C VAL A 46 7.63 -8.42 -28.08
N ASN A 47 7.50 -8.85 -29.32
CA ASN A 47 7.02 -10.19 -29.66
C ASN A 47 8.11 -11.28 -29.62
N LYS A 48 9.38 -10.90 -29.52
CA LYS A 48 10.52 -11.84 -29.61
C LYS A 48 11.21 -12.09 -28.27
N VAL A 49 11.02 -11.23 -27.26
CA VAL A 49 11.75 -11.31 -25.98
C VAL A 49 10.78 -11.45 -24.80
N SER A 50 11.03 -12.43 -23.93
CA SER A 50 10.27 -12.64 -22.69
C SER A 50 10.80 -11.74 -21.58
N THR A 51 10.39 -10.48 -21.57
CA THR A 51 10.87 -9.49 -20.59
C THR A 51 9.99 -9.39 -19.34
N LYS A 52 8.72 -9.80 -19.40
CA LYS A 52 7.83 -9.82 -18.23
C LYS A 52 8.27 -10.93 -17.28
N VAL A 53 8.47 -10.57 -16.01
CA VAL A 53 8.85 -11.49 -14.95
C VAL A 53 7.73 -11.55 -13.91
N GLU A 54 7.34 -12.78 -13.56
CA GLU A 54 6.43 -13.10 -12.47
C GLU A 54 7.21 -13.79 -11.36
N LEU A 55 7.05 -13.32 -10.13
CA LEU A 55 7.58 -13.91 -8.92
C LEU A 55 6.43 -14.55 -8.16
N ARG A 56 6.61 -15.82 -7.77
CA ARG A 56 5.72 -16.57 -6.88
C ARG A 56 6.45 -16.91 -5.60
N PHE A 57 5.77 -16.73 -4.48
CA PHE A 57 6.28 -17.05 -3.16
C PHE A 57 5.18 -17.68 -2.34
N ASN A 58 5.39 -18.91 -1.84
CA ASN A 58 4.41 -19.58 -1.00
C ASN A 58 4.60 -19.19 0.46
N LEU A 59 3.59 -18.54 1.02
CA LEU A 59 3.64 -18.02 2.39
C LEU A 59 3.47 -19.11 3.45
N SER A 60 2.59 -20.10 3.19
CA SER A 60 2.30 -21.17 4.15
C SER A 60 3.53 -22.04 4.44
N PHE A 61 4.29 -22.39 3.39
CA PHE A 61 5.45 -23.27 3.51
C PHE A 61 6.74 -22.56 3.91
N SER A 62 6.77 -21.25 3.97
CA SER A 62 7.98 -20.52 4.34
C SER A 62 8.35 -20.74 5.81
N PRO A 63 9.57 -21.24 6.11
CA PRO A 63 10.07 -21.39 7.48
C PRO A 63 10.57 -20.06 8.07
N ASN A 64 10.70 -19.03 7.24
CA ASN A 64 11.29 -17.73 7.59
C ASN A 64 10.32 -16.76 8.27
N PHE A 65 9.04 -17.15 8.41
CA PHE A 65 8.01 -16.37 9.08
C PHE A 65 7.41 -17.13 10.26
N SER A 66 7.21 -16.43 11.38
CA SER A 66 6.45 -16.99 12.51
C SER A 66 4.96 -17.12 12.15
N GLU A 67 4.23 -17.97 12.86
CA GLU A 67 2.78 -18.12 12.63
C GLU A 67 2.02 -16.78 12.81
N GLU A 68 2.44 -15.95 13.77
CA GLU A 68 1.88 -14.61 13.99
C GLU A 68 2.12 -13.69 12.79
N GLU A 69 3.34 -13.72 12.22
CA GLU A 69 3.67 -12.96 11.01
C GLU A 69 2.87 -13.46 9.80
N LYS A 70 2.70 -14.77 9.65
CA LYS A 70 1.88 -15.36 8.59
C LYS A 70 0.43 -14.92 8.70
N GLU A 71 -0.17 -14.97 9.89
CA GLU A 71 -1.55 -14.49 10.11
C GLU A 71 -1.70 -13.02 9.73
N LEU A 72 -0.74 -12.16 10.11
CA LEU A 72 -0.74 -10.74 9.71
C LEU A 72 -0.65 -10.58 8.21
N LEU A 73 0.23 -11.34 7.55
CA LEU A 73 0.40 -11.29 6.10
C LEU A 73 -0.84 -11.78 5.36
N PHE A 74 -1.45 -12.90 5.79
CA PHE A 74 -2.71 -13.39 5.24
C PHE A 74 -3.83 -12.35 5.40
N GLY A 75 -3.92 -11.72 6.56
CA GLY A 75 -4.92 -10.69 6.82
C GLY A 75 -4.77 -9.45 5.93
N LYS A 76 -3.54 -8.92 5.82
CA LYS A 76 -3.27 -7.68 5.09
C LYS A 76 -3.12 -7.87 3.58
N LEU A 77 -2.63 -9.03 3.14
CA LEU A 77 -2.35 -9.33 1.73
C LEU A 77 -3.42 -10.22 1.07
N ARG A 78 -4.58 -10.37 1.67
CA ARG A 78 -5.68 -11.21 1.16
C ARG A 78 -5.97 -11.03 -0.34
N ASN A 79 -5.84 -9.81 -0.85
CA ASN A 79 -6.07 -9.48 -2.26
C ASN A 79 -4.88 -9.78 -3.18
N LYS A 80 -3.76 -10.24 -2.64
CA LYS A 80 -2.50 -10.54 -3.35
C LYS A 80 -2.11 -12.01 -3.23
N ILE A 81 -2.78 -12.75 -2.38
CA ILE A 81 -2.56 -14.17 -2.13
C ILE A 81 -3.62 -14.96 -2.92
N ASN A 82 -3.19 -15.97 -3.65
CA ASN A 82 -4.08 -16.87 -4.38
C ASN A 82 -4.65 -17.97 -3.46
N LYS A 83 -5.40 -18.91 -4.02
CA LYS A 83 -5.99 -20.04 -3.26
C LYS A 83 -4.96 -21.08 -2.80
N GLU A 84 -3.76 -21.02 -3.30
CA GLU A 84 -2.63 -21.90 -3.02
C GLU A 84 -1.65 -21.27 -2.03
N ASP A 85 -2.09 -20.20 -1.34
CA ASP A 85 -1.30 -19.41 -0.39
C ASP A 85 -0.04 -18.77 -1.00
N GLU A 86 -0.04 -18.53 -2.31
CA GLU A 86 1.06 -17.89 -2.99
C GLU A 86 0.83 -16.39 -3.20
N ILE A 87 1.85 -15.62 -2.91
CA ILE A 87 1.95 -14.21 -3.31
C ILE A 87 2.48 -14.16 -4.74
N ILE A 88 1.69 -13.59 -5.66
CA ILE A 88 2.07 -13.44 -7.06
C ILE A 88 2.30 -11.98 -7.39
N LEU A 89 3.51 -11.66 -7.83
CA LEU A 89 3.89 -10.31 -8.25
C LEU A 89 4.47 -10.33 -9.66
N VAL A 90 4.21 -9.25 -10.40
CA VAL A 90 4.64 -9.12 -11.79
C VAL A 90 5.39 -7.81 -11.99
N SER A 91 6.46 -7.86 -12.81
CA SER A 91 7.13 -6.68 -13.34
C SER A 91 7.34 -6.80 -14.85
N GLN A 92 6.99 -5.74 -15.56
CA GLN A 92 7.19 -5.59 -17.01
C GLN A 92 7.55 -4.15 -17.40
N SER A 93 7.96 -3.34 -16.41
CA SER A 93 8.23 -1.91 -16.59
C SER A 93 9.58 -1.66 -17.25
N GLU A 94 10.51 -2.59 -17.08
CA GLU A 94 11.88 -2.44 -17.53
C GLU A 94 12.12 -3.10 -18.89
N ARG A 95 13.14 -2.59 -19.62
CA ARG A 95 13.49 -3.09 -20.96
C ARG A 95 14.04 -4.51 -20.96
N THR A 96 14.74 -4.92 -19.89
CA THR A 96 15.38 -6.22 -19.82
C THR A 96 14.74 -7.12 -18.78
N GLN A 97 14.80 -8.44 -19.00
CA GLN A 97 14.31 -9.45 -18.05
C GLN A 97 15.01 -9.34 -16.70
N LEU A 98 16.35 -9.11 -16.71
CA LEU A 98 17.13 -8.99 -15.48
C LEU A 98 16.67 -7.81 -14.62
N MET A 99 16.47 -6.65 -15.22
CA MET A 99 15.96 -5.48 -14.49
C MET A 99 14.54 -5.70 -13.97
N ASN A 100 13.68 -6.39 -14.72
CA ASN A 100 12.35 -6.76 -14.24
C ASN A 100 12.41 -7.77 -13.07
N LYS A 101 13.39 -8.69 -13.07
CA LYS A 101 13.62 -9.59 -11.95
C LYS A 101 14.02 -8.82 -10.68
N ILE A 102 14.93 -7.87 -10.80
CA ILE A 102 15.34 -6.99 -9.69
C ILE A 102 14.13 -6.16 -9.22
N ALA A 103 13.38 -5.58 -10.14
CA ALA A 103 12.23 -4.74 -9.82
C ALA A 103 11.10 -5.52 -9.12
N VAL A 104 10.80 -6.75 -9.54
CA VAL A 104 9.78 -7.57 -8.87
C VAL A 104 10.22 -8.03 -7.50
N THR A 105 11.51 -8.34 -7.31
CA THR A 105 12.10 -8.68 -6.00
C THR A 105 12.00 -7.48 -5.05
N GLN A 106 12.32 -6.27 -5.51
CA GLN A 106 12.15 -5.06 -4.71
C GLN A 106 10.68 -4.84 -4.32
N LYS A 107 9.76 -4.95 -5.27
CA LYS A 107 8.31 -4.86 -5.01
C LYS A 107 7.84 -5.86 -3.95
N PHE A 108 8.41 -7.07 -3.93
CA PHE A 108 8.09 -8.08 -2.94
C PHE A 108 8.51 -7.66 -1.53
N TYR A 109 9.76 -7.23 -1.35
CA TYR A 109 10.24 -6.75 -0.05
C TYR A 109 9.49 -5.52 0.44
N ASP A 110 9.18 -4.56 -0.45
CA ASP A 110 8.38 -3.37 -0.11
C ASP A 110 6.95 -3.75 0.31
N LEU A 111 6.36 -4.75 -0.34
CA LEU A 111 5.03 -5.25 -0.01
C LEU A 111 4.99 -5.88 1.37
N LEU A 112 5.94 -6.78 1.66
CA LEU A 112 6.04 -7.47 2.96
C LEU A 112 6.36 -6.48 4.09
N SER A 113 7.30 -5.57 3.89
CA SER A 113 7.66 -4.53 4.85
C SER A 113 6.44 -3.69 5.25
N LYS A 114 5.65 -3.24 4.27
CA LYS A 114 4.41 -2.51 4.52
C LYS A 114 3.36 -3.36 5.24
N ALA A 115 3.27 -4.64 4.90
CA ALA A 115 2.31 -5.54 5.52
C ALA A 115 2.69 -5.88 6.97
N LEU A 116 3.96 -6.11 7.27
CA LEU A 116 4.44 -6.40 8.63
C LEU A 116 4.51 -5.17 9.53
N THR A 117 4.58 -3.97 8.95
CA THR A 117 4.55 -2.73 9.72
C THR A 117 3.17 -2.49 10.32
N ILE A 118 3.11 -2.33 11.65
CA ILE A 118 1.88 -1.94 12.35
C ILE A 118 1.85 -0.41 12.42
N PRO A 119 0.89 0.25 11.75
CA PRO A 119 0.80 1.71 11.80
C PRO A 119 0.40 2.18 13.19
N LEU A 120 1.08 3.20 13.69
CA LEU A 120 0.69 3.86 14.93
C LEU A 120 -0.74 4.42 14.81
N LYS A 121 -1.55 4.24 15.85
CA LYS A 121 -2.91 4.81 15.91
C LYS A 121 -2.84 6.33 15.74
N ARG A 122 -3.48 6.83 14.69
CA ARG A 122 -3.53 8.26 14.42
C ARG A 122 -4.25 8.99 15.56
N ARG A 123 -3.54 9.91 16.20
CA ARG A 123 -4.16 10.80 17.22
C ARG A 123 -4.98 11.87 16.50
N SER A 124 -6.19 12.14 17.00
CA SER A 124 -7.01 13.25 16.49
C SER A 124 -6.33 14.58 16.82
N THR A 125 -6.19 15.44 15.83
CA THR A 125 -5.67 16.79 15.99
C THR A 125 -6.82 17.78 16.10
N ARG A 126 -6.68 18.77 17.02
CA ARG A 126 -7.66 19.87 17.11
C ARG A 126 -7.33 20.94 16.05
N PRO A 127 -8.35 21.58 15.43
CA PRO A 127 -8.11 22.68 14.51
C PRO A 127 -7.38 23.82 15.20
N THR A 128 -6.41 24.43 14.52
CA THR A 128 -5.70 25.61 15.02
C THR A 128 -6.63 26.82 15.14
N LEU A 129 -6.28 27.80 15.99
CA LEU A 129 -7.06 29.04 16.13
C LEU A 129 -7.18 29.77 14.81
N THR A 130 -6.11 29.86 14.02
CA THR A 130 -6.11 30.47 12.69
C THR A 130 -7.07 29.77 11.72
N SER A 131 -7.13 28.42 11.74
CA SER A 131 -8.08 27.67 10.92
C SER A 131 -9.54 27.94 11.32
N LYS A 132 -9.82 28.07 12.63
CA LYS A 132 -11.15 28.43 13.13
C LYS A 132 -11.55 29.82 12.68
N LEU A 133 -10.64 30.81 12.80
CA LEU A 133 -10.89 32.18 12.38
C LEU A 133 -11.16 32.28 10.87
N LYS A 134 -10.31 31.68 10.03
CA LYS A 134 -10.53 31.63 8.58
C LYS A 134 -11.87 31.00 8.21
N ARG A 135 -12.29 29.95 8.92
CA ARG A 135 -13.60 29.33 8.68
C ARG A 135 -14.74 30.26 9.05
N LEU A 136 -14.63 31.00 10.15
CA LEU A 136 -15.65 31.98 10.56
C LEU A 136 -15.74 33.13 9.56
N GLU A 137 -14.60 33.67 9.16
CA GLU A 137 -14.52 34.72 8.14
C GLU A 137 -15.14 34.29 6.81
N SER A 138 -14.78 33.11 6.32
CA SER A 138 -15.39 32.54 5.11
C SER A 138 -16.91 32.37 5.22
N LYS A 139 -17.41 31.97 6.40
CA LYS A 139 -18.87 31.91 6.64
C LYS A 139 -19.52 33.26 6.64
N ARG A 140 -18.87 34.28 7.24
CA ARG A 140 -19.36 35.66 7.28
C ARG A 140 -19.48 36.24 5.86
N ASN A 141 -18.39 36.14 5.08
CA ASN A 141 -18.37 36.62 3.70
C ASN A 141 -19.45 35.95 2.84
N ARG A 142 -19.67 34.63 3.00
CA ARG A 142 -20.77 33.92 2.33
C ARG A 142 -22.15 34.44 2.75
N SER A 143 -22.31 34.73 4.03
CA SER A 143 -23.59 35.27 4.54
C SER A 143 -23.86 36.63 3.97
N GLU A 144 -22.86 37.52 3.91
CA GLU A 144 -22.97 38.85 3.33
C GLU A 144 -23.30 38.81 1.84
N LEU A 145 -22.60 37.97 1.06
CA LEU A 145 -22.92 37.76 -0.34
C LEU A 145 -24.35 37.23 -0.56
N LYS A 146 -24.84 36.34 0.30
CA LYS A 146 -26.24 35.87 0.22
C LYS A 146 -27.25 36.99 0.50
N LYS A 147 -26.97 37.86 1.48
CA LYS A 147 -27.82 39.02 1.80
C LYS A 147 -27.88 40.00 0.63
N GLN A 148 -26.71 40.31 0.03
CA GLN A 148 -26.65 41.20 -1.13
C GLN A 148 -27.48 40.65 -2.32
N ARG A 149 -27.30 39.35 -2.63
CA ARG A 149 -28.08 38.71 -3.73
C ARG A 149 -29.58 38.73 -3.48
N LYS A 150 -30.03 38.59 -2.24
CA LYS A 150 -31.47 38.65 -1.88
C LYS A 150 -31.99 40.07 -2.08
N GLN A 151 -31.29 41.10 -1.62
CA GLN A 151 -31.66 42.52 -1.80
C GLN A 151 -31.74 42.92 -3.28
N THR A 152 -30.79 42.42 -4.10
CA THR A 152 -30.81 42.68 -5.55
C THR A 152 -31.97 41.96 -6.24
N GLY A 153 -32.34 40.77 -5.81
CA GLY A 153 -33.51 40.04 -6.35
C GLY A 153 -34.85 40.67 -6.00
N ASP A 154 -34.98 41.20 -4.79
CA ASP A 154 -36.21 41.87 -4.34
C ASP A 154 -36.42 43.23 -5.04
N SER A 155 -35.33 43.95 -5.39
CA SER A 155 -35.38 45.22 -6.12
C SER A 155 -35.66 45.10 -7.64
N LEU A 156 -35.52 43.89 -8.21
CA LEU A 156 -35.86 43.62 -9.62
C LEU A 156 -37.30 43.14 -9.81
N ASN A 157 -38.00 42.80 -8.72
CA ASN A 157 -39.39 42.33 -8.74
C ASN A 157 -40.41 43.38 -8.21
N SER A 158 -39.97 44.62 -7.95
CA SER A 158 -40.77 45.78 -7.59
C SER A 158 -40.80 46.78 -8.73
#